data_e5d2a3668876837dd9246db04ebb4f99
#
_entry.id   e5d2a3668876837dd9246db04ebb4f99
#
_cell.length_a   1.000
_cell.length_b   1.000
_cell.length_c   1.000
_cell.angle_alpha   90.00
_cell.angle_beta   90.00
_cell.angle_gamma   90.00
#
_symmetry.space_group_name_H-M   'P 1'
#
loop_
_entity.id
_entity.type
_entity.pdbx_description
1 polymer ?
#
loop_
_entity_poly.entity_id
_entity_poly.type
_entity_poly.pdbx_seq_one_letter_code
_entity_poly.pdbx_strand_id
1 'polypeptide(L)'
;MKVVYGHTDSIYVQIDDIDKALEAVKEIENVVKKKFPNVLGLAEHPVALEFEKYYSALGVGITKNRNAGMITWEDGMHLKKPKFTMTGFTAKRVSETKLAKEVQTTVLKMWVEQKTQTEINNYLYQTYSSVLNGDVPLKSIIKRSRLREDRFTVKCPECKKHFEMKEIISMKWCDRCGTSTNEFVTLSYKRPSIGSGVAGVLYAWEHQNIKFEDSYLFLRVEGKGKTFTHPLTKEQKQVDYFSGSRYEDFEDWRPDYLHYAEQVIKKAEPIYRAMEWDTSSIRTNRIQRKLEEWW
;
A
#
# COMPACT_ATOMS: atom_id res chain seq x y z
N MET A 1 10.62 -17.56 -28.05
CA MET A 1 10.68 -17.22 -26.62
C MET A 1 10.99 -15.74 -26.47
N LYS A 2 10.23 -14.99 -25.65
CA LYS A 2 10.40 -13.54 -25.45
C LYS A 2 10.50 -13.26 -23.96
N VAL A 3 11.56 -12.56 -23.51
CA VAL A 3 11.65 -12.05 -22.14
C VAL A 3 10.69 -10.87 -22.01
N VAL A 4 9.74 -10.94 -21.10
CA VAL A 4 8.72 -9.91 -20.89
C VAL A 4 8.99 -9.05 -19.66
N TYR A 5 9.72 -9.58 -18.69
CA TYR A 5 10.07 -8.87 -17.46
C TYR A 5 11.30 -9.50 -16.80
N GLY A 6 12.10 -8.73 -16.11
CA GLY A 6 13.22 -9.19 -15.29
C GLY A 6 13.26 -8.42 -13.97
N HIS A 7 13.64 -9.11 -12.91
CA HIS A 7 13.81 -8.56 -11.58
C HIS A 7 15.00 -9.24 -10.91
N THR A 8 15.85 -8.47 -10.30
CA THR A 8 17.07 -8.85 -9.55
C THR A 8 17.68 -10.22 -9.89
N ASP A 9 17.00 -11.31 -9.59
CA ASP A 9 17.40 -12.70 -9.67
C ASP A 9 16.44 -13.57 -10.48
N SER A 10 15.41 -13.00 -11.08
CA SER A 10 14.39 -13.72 -11.84
C SER A 10 14.08 -13.09 -13.19
N ILE A 11 13.74 -13.93 -14.17
CA ILE A 11 13.27 -13.51 -15.48
C ILE A 11 11.90 -14.14 -15.77
N TYR A 12 11.04 -13.38 -16.45
CA TYR A 12 9.74 -13.84 -16.92
C TYR A 12 9.77 -13.94 -18.44
N VAL A 13 9.43 -15.09 -18.92
CA VAL A 13 9.52 -15.44 -20.33
C VAL A 13 8.15 -15.83 -20.85
N GLN A 14 7.76 -15.28 -21.99
CA GLN A 14 6.55 -15.69 -22.67
C GLN A 14 6.80 -17.02 -23.39
N ILE A 15 6.03 -18.04 -23.01
CA ILE A 15 6.07 -19.37 -23.58
C ILE A 15 4.69 -20.02 -23.42
N ASP A 16 4.25 -20.79 -24.39
CA ASP A 16 2.87 -21.26 -24.48
C ASP A 16 2.65 -22.62 -23.79
N ASP A 17 3.75 -23.31 -23.41
CA ASP A 17 3.70 -24.66 -22.90
C ASP A 17 4.69 -24.83 -21.73
N ILE A 18 4.26 -25.54 -20.68
CA ILE A 18 5.09 -25.83 -19.49
C ILE A 18 6.25 -26.77 -19.82
N ASP A 19 6.04 -27.79 -20.65
CA ASP A 19 7.11 -28.73 -21.00
C ASP A 19 8.23 -28.02 -21.77
N LYS A 20 7.85 -27.15 -22.71
CA LYS A 20 8.79 -26.23 -23.38
C LYS A 20 9.48 -25.28 -22.44
N ALA A 21 8.78 -24.81 -21.39
CA ALA A 21 9.39 -23.96 -20.37
C ALA A 21 10.45 -24.69 -19.57
N LEU A 22 10.21 -25.94 -19.20
CA LEU A 22 11.17 -26.79 -18.49
C LEU A 22 12.41 -27.08 -19.34
N GLU A 23 12.25 -27.31 -20.64
CA GLU A 23 13.38 -27.47 -21.58
C GLU A 23 14.16 -26.14 -21.70
N ALA A 24 13.47 -25.02 -21.86
CA ALA A 24 14.08 -23.72 -21.99
C ALA A 24 14.91 -23.32 -20.76
N VAL A 25 14.47 -23.64 -19.55
CA VAL A 25 15.24 -23.40 -18.32
C VAL A 25 16.58 -24.11 -18.38
N LYS A 26 16.60 -25.39 -18.78
CA LYS A 26 17.85 -26.16 -18.92
C LYS A 26 18.78 -25.57 -19.97
N GLU A 27 18.23 -25.14 -21.11
CA GLU A 27 19.01 -24.51 -22.17
C GLU A 27 19.61 -23.18 -21.69
N ILE A 28 18.81 -22.32 -21.07
CA ILE A 28 19.24 -21.03 -20.52
C ILE A 28 20.30 -21.25 -19.45
N GLU A 29 20.09 -22.18 -18.54
CA GLU A 29 21.07 -22.50 -17.49
C GLU A 29 22.42 -22.93 -18.09
N ASN A 30 22.41 -23.79 -19.11
CA ASN A 30 23.63 -24.21 -19.80
C ASN A 30 24.36 -23.04 -20.47
N VAL A 31 23.63 -22.13 -21.09
CA VAL A 31 24.21 -20.91 -21.70
C VAL A 31 24.79 -19.98 -20.62
N VAL A 32 24.07 -19.79 -19.52
CA VAL A 32 24.56 -18.96 -18.42
C VAL A 32 25.79 -19.55 -17.76
N LYS A 33 25.82 -20.85 -17.50
CA LYS A 33 27.02 -21.57 -16.95
C LYS A 33 28.25 -21.42 -17.84
N LYS A 34 28.08 -21.43 -19.16
CA LYS A 34 29.18 -21.15 -20.10
C LYS A 34 29.67 -19.70 -20.06
N LYS A 35 28.76 -18.74 -19.81
CA LYS A 35 29.10 -17.31 -19.75
C LYS A 35 29.70 -16.90 -18.39
N PHE A 36 29.33 -17.60 -17.34
CA PHE A 36 29.83 -17.40 -15.97
C PHE A 36 30.52 -18.65 -15.48
N PRO A 37 31.77 -18.92 -15.90
CA PRO A 37 32.45 -20.14 -15.53
C PRO A 37 32.68 -20.23 -14.02
N ASN A 38 32.74 -21.46 -13.50
CA ASN A 38 33.03 -21.77 -12.11
C ASN A 38 34.51 -21.48 -11.77
N VAL A 39 34.85 -20.20 -11.65
CA VAL A 39 36.21 -19.74 -11.41
C VAL A 39 36.75 -20.10 -10.03
N LEU A 40 35.87 -20.46 -9.10
CA LEU A 40 36.24 -20.89 -7.74
C LEU A 40 36.48 -22.38 -7.63
N GLY A 41 36.27 -23.14 -8.70
CA GLY A 41 36.47 -24.61 -8.71
C GLY A 41 35.55 -25.35 -7.73
N LEU A 42 34.35 -24.82 -7.47
CA LEU A 42 33.36 -25.47 -6.59
C LEU A 42 32.92 -26.82 -7.20
N ALA A 43 32.60 -27.80 -6.34
CA ALA A 43 32.12 -29.09 -6.77
C ALA A 43 30.85 -29.01 -7.64
N GLU A 44 29.97 -28.04 -7.29
CA GLU A 44 28.81 -27.72 -8.08
C GLU A 44 28.93 -26.31 -8.65
N HIS A 45 28.36 -26.09 -9.83
CA HIS A 45 28.35 -24.77 -10.44
C HIS A 45 27.49 -23.81 -9.61
N PRO A 46 27.99 -22.59 -9.26
CA PRO A 46 27.25 -21.68 -8.38
C PRO A 46 25.96 -21.09 -9.01
N VAL A 47 25.84 -21.19 -10.33
CA VAL A 47 24.62 -20.78 -11.03
C VAL A 47 23.72 -22.00 -11.22
N ALA A 48 22.53 -21.92 -10.61
CA ALA A 48 21.41 -22.81 -10.84
C ALA A 48 20.18 -21.99 -11.19
N LEU A 49 19.40 -22.42 -12.18
CA LEU A 49 18.13 -21.82 -12.54
C LEU A 49 17.00 -22.77 -12.16
N GLU A 50 16.05 -22.23 -11.41
CA GLU A 50 14.85 -22.96 -11.03
C GLU A 50 13.65 -22.47 -11.82
N PHE A 51 12.80 -23.40 -12.26
CA PHE A 51 11.51 -23.09 -12.81
C PHE A 51 10.50 -23.03 -11.67
N GLU A 52 10.24 -21.83 -11.16
CA GLU A 52 9.41 -21.66 -9.98
C GLU A 52 7.90 -21.67 -10.28
N LYS A 53 7.49 -20.97 -11.33
CA LYS A 53 6.06 -20.69 -11.57
C LYS A 53 5.72 -20.57 -13.04
N TYR A 54 4.55 -21.08 -13.39
CA TYR A 54 3.93 -20.82 -14.68
C TYR A 54 2.62 -20.05 -14.49
N TYR A 55 2.50 -18.95 -15.23
CA TYR A 55 1.33 -18.09 -15.22
C TYR A 55 0.52 -18.30 -16.47
N SER A 56 -0.76 -18.67 -16.35
CA SER A 56 -1.68 -18.68 -17.49
C SER A 56 -1.98 -17.29 -18.03
N ALA A 57 -1.88 -16.28 -17.16
CA ALA A 57 -1.95 -14.87 -17.53
C ALA A 57 -1.09 -14.06 -16.56
N LEU A 58 -0.30 -13.11 -17.10
CA LEU A 58 0.57 -12.23 -16.31
C LEU A 58 0.45 -10.82 -16.86
N GLY A 59 0.03 -9.89 -16.00
CA GLY A 59 0.09 -8.46 -16.26
C GLY A 59 1.29 -7.84 -15.56
N VAL A 60 2.11 -7.12 -16.33
CA VAL A 60 3.26 -6.38 -15.83
C VAL A 60 2.93 -4.90 -15.85
N GLY A 61 3.04 -4.25 -14.69
CA GLY A 61 2.75 -2.82 -14.57
C GLY A 61 3.86 -1.95 -15.18
N ILE A 62 3.51 -0.76 -15.63
CA ILE A 62 4.44 0.26 -16.15
C ILE A 62 5.50 0.64 -15.11
N THR A 63 5.15 0.57 -13.85
CA THR A 63 6.07 0.86 -12.73
C THR A 63 6.83 -0.41 -12.34
N LYS A 64 8.14 -0.28 -12.15
CA LYS A 64 9.01 -1.40 -11.69
C LYS A 64 8.40 -2.16 -10.51
N ASN A 65 8.61 -3.46 -10.48
CA ASN A 65 8.23 -4.37 -9.41
C ASN A 65 6.70 -4.45 -9.16
N ARG A 66 5.88 -4.20 -10.18
CA ARG A 66 4.44 -4.39 -10.11
C ARG A 66 4.00 -5.40 -11.14
N ASN A 67 3.52 -6.53 -10.67
CA ASN A 67 2.93 -7.56 -11.51
C ASN A 67 1.73 -8.21 -10.80
N ALA A 68 0.82 -8.75 -11.58
CA ALA A 68 -0.29 -9.56 -11.12
C ALA A 68 -0.53 -10.68 -12.12
N GLY A 69 -0.82 -11.89 -11.63
CA GLY A 69 -0.98 -13.04 -12.51
C GLY A 69 -1.76 -14.18 -11.89
N MET A 70 -2.12 -15.12 -12.74
CA MET A 70 -2.77 -16.37 -12.38
C MET A 70 -1.78 -17.53 -12.54
N ILE A 71 -1.32 -18.08 -11.42
CA ILE A 71 -0.41 -19.21 -11.38
C ILE A 71 -1.22 -20.49 -11.58
N THR A 72 -0.80 -21.32 -12.51
CA THR A 72 -1.38 -22.65 -12.76
C THR A 72 -0.41 -23.79 -12.47
N TRP A 73 0.86 -23.48 -12.34
CA TRP A 73 1.90 -24.44 -11.93
C TRP A 73 2.91 -23.74 -11.00
N GLU A 74 3.29 -24.40 -9.91
CA GLU A 74 4.22 -23.88 -8.90
C GLU A 74 4.96 -25.06 -8.27
N ASP A 75 6.28 -24.94 -8.09
CA ASP A 75 7.14 -25.89 -7.38
C ASP A 75 6.99 -27.35 -7.86
N GLY A 76 7.03 -27.55 -9.16
CA GLY A 76 6.99 -28.90 -9.76
C GLY A 76 5.59 -29.49 -9.94
N MET A 77 4.52 -28.76 -9.59
CA MET A 77 3.17 -29.33 -9.59
C MET A 77 2.15 -28.41 -10.28
N HIS A 78 1.23 -29.03 -11.03
CA HIS A 78 0.04 -28.34 -11.50
C HIS A 78 -0.91 -28.05 -10.33
N LEU A 79 -1.36 -26.79 -10.25
CA LEU A 79 -2.33 -26.40 -9.25
C LEU A 79 -3.74 -26.88 -9.65
N LYS A 80 -4.48 -27.47 -8.70
CA LYS A 80 -5.89 -27.88 -8.93
C LYS A 80 -6.80 -26.72 -9.27
N LYS A 81 -6.49 -25.51 -8.80
CA LYS A 81 -7.18 -24.26 -9.13
C LYS A 81 -6.15 -23.17 -9.35
N PRO A 82 -6.30 -22.32 -10.37
CA PRO A 82 -5.42 -21.19 -10.57
C PRO A 82 -5.35 -20.30 -9.31
N LYS A 83 -4.14 -19.89 -8.95
CA LYS A 83 -3.85 -19.05 -7.78
C LYS A 83 -3.55 -17.64 -8.24
N PHE A 84 -4.38 -16.69 -7.83
CA PHE A 84 -4.10 -15.27 -8.07
C PHE A 84 -2.94 -14.78 -7.20
N THR A 85 -2.01 -14.07 -7.80
CA THR A 85 -0.91 -13.41 -7.10
C THR A 85 -0.71 -11.99 -7.59
N MET A 86 -0.18 -11.14 -6.70
CA MET A 86 0.23 -9.78 -7.06
C MET A 86 1.44 -9.34 -6.23
N THR A 87 2.30 -8.52 -6.83
CA THR A 87 3.51 -7.98 -6.20
C THR A 87 3.59 -6.47 -6.42
N GLY A 88 4.13 -5.74 -5.43
CA GLY A 88 4.40 -4.30 -5.54
C GLY A 88 3.19 -3.38 -5.44
N PHE A 89 1.98 -3.90 -5.29
CA PHE A 89 0.76 -3.11 -5.16
C PHE A 89 0.48 -2.71 -3.70
N THR A 90 -0.24 -1.60 -3.53
CA THR A 90 -0.54 -1.03 -2.21
C THR A 90 -1.49 -1.90 -1.38
N ALA A 91 -2.28 -2.77 -2.02
CA ALA A 91 -3.17 -3.71 -1.34
C ALA A 91 -2.44 -4.62 -0.34
N LYS A 92 -1.14 -4.88 -0.52
CA LYS A 92 -0.32 -5.64 0.43
C LYS A 92 0.15 -4.84 1.65
N ARG A 93 -0.04 -3.51 1.67
CA ARG A 93 0.42 -2.67 2.77
C ARG A 93 -0.52 -2.78 3.97
N VAL A 94 0.04 -2.95 5.16
CA VAL A 94 -0.75 -3.01 6.42
C VAL A 94 -1.54 -1.72 6.66
N SER A 95 -0.96 -0.57 6.30
CA SER A 95 -1.55 0.75 6.50
C SER A 95 -2.65 1.14 5.49
N GLU A 96 -3.03 0.24 4.59
CA GLU A 96 -4.11 0.50 3.63
C GLU A 96 -5.46 0.07 4.20
N THR A 97 -6.55 0.77 3.82
CA THR A 97 -7.90 0.39 4.23
C THR A 97 -8.31 -0.97 3.66
N LYS A 98 -9.22 -1.67 4.34
CA LYS A 98 -9.76 -2.96 3.85
C LYS A 98 -10.43 -2.78 2.50
N LEU A 99 -11.26 -1.73 2.34
CA LEU A 99 -11.90 -1.38 1.07
C LEU A 99 -10.88 -1.20 -0.06
N ALA A 100 -9.84 -0.39 0.16
CA ALA A 100 -8.84 -0.14 -0.87
C ALA A 100 -8.04 -1.39 -1.26
N LYS A 101 -7.80 -2.30 -0.31
CA LYS A 101 -7.18 -3.61 -0.58
C LYS A 101 -8.08 -4.48 -1.44
N GLU A 102 -9.34 -4.55 -1.09
CA GLU A 102 -10.35 -5.34 -1.79
C GLU A 102 -10.53 -4.84 -3.22
N VAL A 103 -10.75 -3.53 -3.40
CA VAL A 103 -10.88 -2.91 -4.72
C VAL A 103 -9.65 -3.20 -5.59
N GLN A 104 -8.45 -2.93 -5.09
CA GLN A 104 -7.24 -3.15 -5.88
C GLN A 104 -7.06 -4.63 -6.24
N THR A 105 -7.31 -5.54 -5.31
CA THR A 105 -7.19 -6.98 -5.54
C THR A 105 -8.21 -7.45 -6.57
N THR A 106 -9.47 -7.03 -6.44
CA THR A 106 -10.55 -7.42 -7.36
C THR A 106 -10.29 -6.91 -8.77
N VAL A 107 -9.93 -5.63 -8.91
CA VAL A 107 -9.67 -5.04 -10.23
C VAL A 107 -8.44 -5.67 -10.91
N LEU A 108 -7.37 -5.94 -10.17
CA LEU A 108 -6.21 -6.65 -10.69
C LEU A 108 -6.55 -8.08 -11.13
N LYS A 109 -7.38 -8.77 -10.33
CA LYS A 109 -7.85 -10.11 -10.68
C LYS A 109 -8.71 -10.10 -11.94
N MET A 110 -9.70 -9.20 -12.03
CA MET A 110 -10.53 -9.04 -13.22
C MET A 110 -9.69 -8.74 -14.47
N TRP A 111 -8.68 -7.89 -14.35
CA TRP A 111 -7.77 -7.56 -15.44
C TRP A 111 -6.98 -8.78 -15.93
N VAL A 112 -6.40 -9.56 -15.00
CA VAL A 112 -5.66 -10.78 -15.33
C VAL A 112 -6.58 -11.87 -15.92
N GLU A 113 -7.84 -11.91 -15.50
CA GLU A 113 -8.89 -12.77 -16.06
C GLU A 113 -9.44 -12.24 -17.41
N GLN A 114 -8.82 -11.19 -17.96
CA GLN A 114 -9.18 -10.58 -19.25
C GLN A 114 -10.63 -10.07 -19.30
N LYS A 115 -11.15 -9.60 -18.18
CA LYS A 115 -12.45 -8.93 -18.12
C LYS A 115 -12.42 -7.64 -18.93
N THR A 116 -13.52 -7.34 -19.57
CA THR A 116 -13.67 -6.14 -20.39
C THR A 116 -13.61 -4.87 -19.55
N GLN A 117 -13.25 -3.75 -20.19
CA GLN A 117 -13.31 -2.43 -19.54
C GLN A 117 -14.69 -2.16 -18.94
N THR A 118 -15.75 -2.55 -19.63
CA THR A 118 -17.14 -2.37 -19.16
C THR A 118 -17.40 -3.10 -17.85
N GLU A 119 -16.97 -4.37 -17.74
CA GLU A 119 -17.15 -5.15 -16.52
C GLU A 119 -16.38 -4.54 -15.34
N ILE A 120 -15.12 -4.16 -15.57
CA ILE A 120 -14.27 -3.52 -14.55
C ILE A 120 -14.86 -2.16 -14.14
N ASN A 121 -15.31 -1.37 -15.13
CA ASN A 121 -15.90 -0.06 -14.88
C ASN A 121 -17.22 -0.16 -14.09
N ASN A 122 -18.07 -1.14 -14.40
CA ASN A 122 -19.30 -1.40 -13.65
C ASN A 122 -19.02 -1.73 -12.17
N TYR A 123 -18.06 -2.61 -11.91
CA TYR A 123 -17.65 -2.93 -10.54
C TYR A 123 -17.15 -1.68 -9.78
N LEU A 124 -16.27 -0.90 -10.42
CA LEU A 124 -15.71 0.30 -9.82
C LEU A 124 -16.78 1.37 -9.59
N TYR A 125 -17.69 1.59 -10.55
CA TYR A 125 -18.80 2.55 -10.41
C TYR A 125 -19.73 2.17 -9.26
N GLN A 126 -20.13 0.89 -9.16
CA GLN A 126 -20.96 0.41 -8.07
C GLN A 126 -20.26 0.63 -6.72
N THR A 127 -18.98 0.26 -6.62
CA THR A 127 -18.21 0.45 -5.40
C THR A 127 -18.03 1.93 -5.06
N TYR A 128 -17.72 2.77 -6.05
CA TYR A 128 -17.61 4.22 -5.90
C TYR A 128 -18.91 4.83 -5.36
N SER A 129 -20.04 4.47 -5.97
CA SER A 129 -21.37 4.96 -5.59
C SER A 129 -21.76 4.50 -4.18
N SER A 130 -21.54 3.23 -3.84
CA SER A 130 -21.80 2.72 -2.49
C SER A 130 -20.99 3.45 -1.44
N VAL A 131 -19.70 3.73 -1.71
CA VAL A 131 -18.86 4.51 -0.79
C VAL A 131 -19.37 5.93 -0.67
N LEU A 132 -19.71 6.58 -1.78
CA LEU A 132 -20.18 7.97 -1.80
C LEU A 132 -21.48 8.15 -1.00
N ASN A 133 -22.38 7.17 -1.08
CA ASN A 133 -23.65 7.14 -0.34
C ASN A 133 -23.50 6.73 1.14
N GLY A 134 -22.32 6.27 1.56
CA GLY A 134 -22.10 5.75 2.91
C GLY A 134 -22.54 4.30 3.11
N ASP A 135 -22.87 3.57 2.04
CA ASP A 135 -23.35 2.18 2.07
C ASP A 135 -22.19 1.17 2.22
N VAL A 136 -21.19 1.51 3.02
CA VAL A 136 -20.04 0.66 3.29
C VAL A 136 -19.79 0.55 4.79
N PRO A 137 -19.37 -0.63 5.28
CA PRO A 137 -19.04 -0.79 6.69
C PRO A 137 -17.93 0.17 7.13
N LEU A 138 -18.13 0.90 8.22
CA LEU A 138 -17.15 1.85 8.76
C LEU A 138 -15.76 1.20 8.92
N LYS A 139 -15.71 -0.06 9.41
CA LYS A 139 -14.47 -0.85 9.55
C LYS A 139 -13.71 -1.07 8.25
N SER A 140 -14.37 -0.93 7.09
CA SER A 140 -13.73 -1.12 5.79
C SER A 140 -12.91 0.09 5.33
N ILE A 141 -13.24 1.29 5.81
CA ILE A 141 -12.59 2.55 5.44
C ILE A 141 -11.63 3.09 6.51
N ILE A 142 -11.64 2.52 7.71
CA ILE A 142 -10.69 2.87 8.77
C ILE A 142 -9.32 2.27 8.45
N LYS A 143 -8.29 3.11 8.55
CA LYS A 143 -6.89 2.69 8.41
C LYS A 143 -6.32 2.30 9.76
N ARG A 144 -5.39 1.34 9.72
CA ARG A 144 -4.55 1.00 10.86
C ARG A 144 -3.11 1.39 10.59
N SER A 145 -2.47 2.09 11.48
CA SER A 145 -1.06 2.47 11.37
C SER A 145 -0.35 2.28 12.69
N ARG A 146 0.91 1.84 12.63
CA ARG A 146 1.77 1.81 13.81
C ARG A 146 2.36 3.19 14.03
N LEU A 147 2.50 3.58 15.30
CA LEU A 147 3.32 4.69 15.67
C LEU A 147 4.79 4.32 15.37
N ARG A 148 5.48 5.17 14.64
CA ARG A 148 6.91 5.02 14.39
C ARG A 148 7.67 6.05 15.21
N GLU A 149 8.38 5.58 16.22
CA GLU A 149 9.20 6.41 17.10
C GLU A 149 10.25 7.23 16.35
N ASP A 150 10.88 6.61 15.35
CA ASP A 150 11.99 7.14 14.56
C ASP A 150 11.66 8.43 13.77
N ARG A 151 10.40 8.81 13.71
CA ARG A 151 9.95 10.01 12.99
C ARG A 151 9.75 11.23 13.87
N PHE A 152 9.86 11.07 15.17
CA PHE A 152 9.58 12.13 16.14
C PHE A 152 10.74 12.29 17.10
N THR A 153 11.26 13.49 17.15
CA THR A 153 12.13 13.92 18.24
C THR A 153 11.39 14.97 19.06
N VAL A 154 11.64 14.97 20.34
CA VAL A 154 11.09 15.94 21.28
C VAL A 154 12.22 16.87 21.72
N LYS A 155 11.92 18.14 21.81
CA LYS A 155 12.91 19.16 22.15
C LYS A 155 12.56 19.80 23.48
N CYS A 156 13.50 19.83 24.41
CA CYS A 156 13.33 20.59 25.63
C CYS A 156 13.10 22.08 25.31
N PRO A 157 12.06 22.73 25.84
CA PRO A 157 11.77 24.13 25.55
C PRO A 157 12.89 25.08 26.04
N GLU A 158 13.55 24.74 27.13
CA GLU A 158 14.58 25.56 27.73
C GLU A 158 15.95 25.35 27.09
N CYS A 159 16.53 24.18 27.26
CA CYS A 159 17.94 23.94 26.86
C CYS A 159 18.10 23.48 25.41
N LYS A 160 16.99 23.29 24.67
CA LYS A 160 16.93 22.86 23.26
C LYS A 160 17.55 21.47 23.00
N LYS A 161 17.88 20.69 24.01
CA LYS A 161 18.31 19.29 23.84
C LYS A 161 17.21 18.46 23.19
N HIS A 162 17.60 17.60 22.23
CA HIS A 162 16.70 16.67 21.56
C HIS A 162 16.72 15.33 22.27
N PHE A 163 15.56 14.71 22.37
CA PHE A 163 15.33 13.40 22.95
C PHE A 163 14.52 12.54 21.97
N GLU A 164 14.74 11.25 22.00
CA GLU A 164 13.86 10.32 21.34
C GLU A 164 12.56 10.16 22.14
N MET A 165 11.44 9.90 21.47
CA MET A 165 10.15 9.77 22.15
C MET A 165 10.14 8.72 23.25
N LYS A 166 10.82 7.58 23.04
CA LYS A 166 10.95 6.52 24.05
C LYS A 166 11.67 6.96 25.33
N GLU A 167 12.62 7.87 25.20
CA GLU A 167 13.37 8.38 26.36
C GLU A 167 12.46 9.22 27.27
N ILE A 168 11.60 10.04 26.67
CA ILE A 168 10.72 10.95 27.40
C ILE A 168 9.66 10.21 28.21
N ILE A 169 9.17 9.07 27.73
CA ILE A 169 8.17 8.27 28.45
C ILE A 169 8.70 7.79 29.80
N SER A 170 10.00 7.50 29.88
CA SER A 170 10.66 7.06 31.10
C SER A 170 11.20 8.20 31.97
N MET A 171 11.27 9.42 31.42
CA MET A 171 11.85 10.59 32.09
C MET A 171 10.77 11.50 32.68
N LYS A 172 11.00 12.02 33.87
CA LYS A 172 10.16 13.06 34.49
C LYS A 172 10.71 14.46 34.27
N TRP A 173 12.00 14.59 34.06
CA TRP A 173 12.72 15.85 33.99
C TRP A 173 13.80 15.78 32.93
N CYS A 174 14.10 16.93 32.31
CA CYS A 174 15.25 17.08 31.43
C CYS A 174 16.54 16.84 32.23
N ASP A 175 17.35 15.90 31.80
CA ASP A 175 18.61 15.57 32.40
C ASP A 175 19.67 16.70 32.35
N ARG A 176 19.44 17.71 31.48
CA ARG A 176 20.35 18.84 31.26
C ARG A 176 19.97 20.09 32.06
N CYS A 177 18.67 20.39 32.20
CA CYS A 177 18.24 21.66 32.79
C CYS A 177 17.11 21.52 33.82
N GLY A 178 16.64 20.31 34.11
CA GLY A 178 15.60 20.06 35.11
C GLY A 178 14.17 20.42 34.69
N THR A 179 13.95 20.88 33.46
CA THR A 179 12.60 21.20 32.97
C THR A 179 11.72 19.95 32.94
N SER A 180 10.48 20.08 33.41
CA SER A 180 9.53 18.96 33.40
C SER A 180 9.28 18.44 31.98
N THR A 181 9.25 17.11 31.81
CA THR A 181 8.95 16.49 30.51
C THR A 181 7.52 16.75 30.04
N ASN A 182 6.62 17.15 30.93
CA ASN A 182 5.27 17.60 30.56
C ASN A 182 5.25 18.90 29.76
N GLU A 183 6.34 19.67 29.83
CA GLU A 183 6.53 20.90 29.04
C GLU A 183 7.17 20.64 27.68
N PHE A 184 7.61 19.41 27.45
CA PHE A 184 8.28 19.05 26.20
C PHE A 184 7.25 18.89 25.09
N VAL A 185 7.66 19.33 23.93
CA VAL A 185 6.83 19.30 22.75
C VAL A 185 7.43 18.44 21.70
N THR A 186 6.58 17.60 21.14
CA THR A 186 6.92 16.86 19.95
C THR A 186 7.13 17.83 18.80
N LEU A 187 8.35 18.09 18.46
CA LEU A 187 8.68 18.90 17.31
C LEU A 187 9.63 18.15 16.42
N SER A 188 9.20 17.85 15.32
CA SER A 188 9.75 17.99 14.00
C SER A 188 9.20 16.89 13.13
N TYR A 189 8.08 17.15 12.63
CA TYR A 189 7.74 16.55 11.35
C TYR A 189 8.17 17.53 10.28
N LYS A 190 9.05 17.09 9.37
CA LYS A 190 9.62 17.92 8.28
C LYS A 190 8.59 18.39 7.24
N ARG A 191 7.28 18.17 7.47
CA ARG A 191 6.22 18.56 6.56
C ARG A 191 5.11 19.31 7.30
N PRO A 192 4.56 20.36 6.71
CA PRO A 192 3.51 21.18 7.33
C PRO A 192 2.14 20.49 7.42
N SER A 193 1.92 19.35 6.75
CA SER A 193 0.63 18.65 6.76
C SER A 193 0.58 17.59 7.86
N ILE A 194 -0.47 17.61 8.66
CA ILE A 194 -0.78 16.58 9.64
C ILE A 194 -1.37 15.38 8.90
N GLY A 195 -0.53 14.42 8.55
CA GLY A 195 -0.97 13.13 8.02
C GLY A 195 -1.48 12.20 9.13
N SER A 196 -2.09 11.09 8.73
CA SER A 196 -2.66 10.09 9.66
C SER A 196 -1.68 9.61 10.75
N GLY A 197 -0.40 9.44 10.40
CA GLY A 197 0.63 9.05 11.39
C GLY A 197 0.88 10.11 12.45
N VAL A 198 0.85 11.38 12.07
CA VAL A 198 0.99 12.50 13.01
C VAL A 198 -0.26 12.62 13.89
N ALA A 199 -1.45 12.48 13.31
CA ALA A 199 -2.69 12.49 14.08
C ALA A 199 -2.70 11.39 15.15
N GLY A 200 -2.17 10.20 14.85
CA GLY A 200 -2.01 9.12 15.82
C GLY A 200 -1.05 9.44 16.96
N VAL A 201 0.08 10.09 16.67
CA VAL A 201 1.02 10.55 17.70
C VAL A 201 0.35 11.60 18.60
N LEU A 202 -0.36 12.55 18.01
CA LEU A 202 -1.07 13.59 18.75
C LEU A 202 -2.16 12.98 19.64
N TYR A 203 -2.92 12.01 19.11
CA TYR A 203 -3.91 11.28 19.90
C TYR A 203 -3.26 10.56 21.07
N ALA A 204 -2.21 9.82 20.83
CA ALA A 204 -1.50 9.07 21.85
C ALA A 204 -0.91 10.01 22.93
N TRP A 205 -0.36 11.13 22.53
CA TRP A 205 0.16 12.16 23.44
C TRP A 205 -0.94 12.75 24.33
N GLU A 206 -2.08 13.08 23.75
CA GLU A 206 -3.25 13.61 24.48
C GLU A 206 -3.76 12.66 25.54
N HIS A 207 -3.72 11.35 25.27
CA HIS A 207 -4.27 10.31 26.17
C HIS A 207 -3.22 9.71 27.09
N GLN A 208 -1.96 10.10 27.02
CA GLN A 208 -0.82 9.66 27.86
C GLN A 208 -0.62 8.13 27.97
N ASN A 209 -1.26 7.35 27.10
CA ASN A 209 -1.24 5.89 27.10
C ASN A 209 -0.46 5.35 25.88
N ILE A 210 0.76 5.85 25.68
CA ILE A 210 1.50 5.50 24.49
C ILE A 210 2.32 4.25 24.70
N LYS A 211 1.97 3.19 23.98
CA LYS A 211 2.93 2.17 23.59
C LYS A 211 3.26 2.42 22.12
N PHE A 212 4.48 2.83 21.79
CA PHE A 212 4.88 3.15 20.42
C PHE A 212 4.77 1.98 19.45
N GLU A 213 4.69 0.77 19.96
CA GLU A 213 4.47 -0.44 19.20
C GLU A 213 3.00 -0.66 18.83
N ASP A 214 2.10 0.04 19.50
CA ASP A 214 0.67 -0.10 19.28
C ASP A 214 0.26 0.51 17.94
N SER A 215 -0.73 -0.09 17.34
CA SER A 215 -1.34 0.43 16.11
C SER A 215 -2.58 1.24 16.46
N TYR A 216 -2.66 2.45 15.91
CA TYR A 216 -3.81 3.33 16.00
C TYR A 216 -4.70 3.18 14.78
N LEU A 217 -5.98 3.43 14.99
CA LEU A 217 -6.99 3.52 13.95
C LEU A 217 -7.14 4.97 13.50
N PHE A 218 -7.39 5.18 12.21
CA PHE A 218 -7.54 6.50 11.62
C PHE A 218 -8.72 6.53 10.67
N LEU A 219 -9.55 7.54 10.83
CA LEU A 219 -10.65 7.86 9.94
C LEU A 219 -10.46 9.27 9.39
N ARG A 220 -10.51 9.44 8.08
CA ARG A 220 -10.69 10.77 7.51
C ARG A 220 -12.14 11.16 7.66
N VAL A 221 -12.38 12.34 8.25
CA VAL A 221 -13.71 12.82 8.58
C VAL A 221 -14.10 13.99 7.69
N GLU A 222 -15.41 14.15 7.48
CA GLU A 222 -15.96 15.27 6.73
C GLU A 222 -15.76 16.58 7.50
N GLY A 223 -15.44 17.64 6.75
CA GLY A 223 -15.16 18.94 7.34
C GLY A 223 -13.81 18.99 8.05
N LYS A 224 -13.78 19.76 9.12
CA LYS A 224 -12.58 19.88 9.95
C LYS A 224 -12.75 18.97 11.14
N GLY A 225 -11.92 17.95 11.22
CA GLY A 225 -11.91 16.99 12.31
C GLY A 225 -11.62 17.61 13.67
N LYS A 226 -11.14 16.79 14.60
CA LYS A 226 -10.85 17.23 15.97
C LYS A 226 -9.87 18.40 15.98
N THR A 227 -10.19 19.45 16.75
CA THR A 227 -9.27 20.53 17.03
C THR A 227 -8.21 20.02 18.01
N PHE A 228 -6.97 20.11 17.61
CA PHE A 228 -5.82 19.79 18.43
C PHE A 228 -5.14 21.08 18.88
N THR A 229 -4.91 21.19 20.19
CA THR A 229 -4.15 22.32 20.76
C THR A 229 -2.68 21.89 20.84
N HIS A 230 -1.84 22.59 20.12
CA HIS A 230 -0.40 22.33 20.15
C HIS A 230 0.13 22.61 21.57
N PRO A 231 0.76 21.65 22.25
CA PRO A 231 1.06 21.80 23.67
C PRO A 231 2.00 22.98 24.00
N LEU A 232 2.90 23.37 23.09
CA LEU A 232 3.81 24.51 23.32
C LEU A 232 3.29 25.82 22.77
N THR A 233 2.96 25.85 21.47
CA THR A 233 2.57 27.09 20.82
C THR A 233 1.16 27.52 21.21
N LYS A 234 0.39 26.59 21.85
CA LYS A 234 -1.03 26.76 22.16
C LYS A 234 -1.90 27.05 20.92
N GLU A 235 -1.33 26.93 19.73
CA GLU A 235 -2.07 27.05 18.49
C GLU A 235 -3.07 25.92 18.32
N GLN A 236 -4.28 26.24 17.94
CA GLN A 236 -5.28 25.25 17.58
C GLN A 236 -5.09 24.85 16.12
N LYS A 237 -4.81 23.57 15.89
CA LYS A 237 -4.75 22.98 14.56
C LYS A 237 -5.91 22.03 14.36
N GLN A 238 -6.60 22.17 13.25
CA GLN A 238 -7.63 21.24 12.84
C GLN A 238 -7.01 20.15 11.97
N VAL A 239 -7.40 18.92 12.21
CA VAL A 239 -6.93 17.75 11.48
C VAL A 239 -8.09 17.11 10.73
N ASP A 240 -7.87 16.72 9.49
CA ASP A 240 -8.88 16.02 8.67
C ASP A 240 -9.06 14.57 9.07
N TYR A 241 -8.36 14.13 10.11
CA TYR A 241 -8.36 12.75 10.59
C TYR A 241 -8.72 12.72 12.07
N PHE A 242 -9.63 11.82 12.40
CA PHE A 242 -9.84 11.39 13.77
C PHE A 242 -9.03 10.12 14.02
N SER A 243 -8.40 10.02 15.19
CA SER A 243 -7.63 8.86 15.62
C SER A 243 -8.25 8.25 16.85
N GLY A 244 -8.26 6.94 16.92
CA GLY A 244 -8.78 6.18 18.06
C GLY A 244 -8.04 4.86 18.24
N SER A 245 -8.30 4.19 19.34
CA SER A 245 -7.74 2.87 19.65
C SER A 245 -8.73 1.75 19.32
N ARG A 246 -10.01 2.01 19.34
CA ARG A 246 -11.10 1.07 19.08
C ARG A 246 -12.01 1.58 17.97
N TYR A 247 -12.78 0.70 17.36
CA TYR A 247 -13.72 1.07 16.29
C TYR A 247 -14.89 1.91 16.82
N GLU A 248 -15.28 1.68 18.07
CA GLU A 248 -16.36 2.39 18.76
C GLU A 248 -16.04 3.89 18.93
N ASP A 249 -14.76 4.25 18.99
CA ASP A 249 -14.31 5.64 19.11
C ASP A 249 -14.71 6.50 17.89
N PHE A 250 -15.15 5.87 16.79
CA PHE A 250 -15.48 6.53 15.53
C PHE A 250 -16.98 6.67 15.24
N GLU A 251 -17.85 6.14 16.10
CA GLU A 251 -19.31 6.08 15.83
C GLU A 251 -19.93 7.46 15.68
N ASP A 252 -19.44 8.47 16.41
CA ASP A 252 -19.94 9.85 16.37
C ASP A 252 -19.32 10.69 15.22
N TRP A 253 -18.45 10.10 14.41
CA TRP A 253 -17.73 10.81 13.38
C TRP A 253 -18.24 10.49 11.98
N ARG A 254 -18.60 11.52 11.22
CA ARG A 254 -19.00 11.35 9.82
C ARG A 254 -17.76 11.20 8.93
N PRO A 255 -17.60 10.08 8.21
CA PRO A 255 -16.50 9.87 7.29
C PRO A 255 -16.54 10.85 6.11
N ASP A 256 -15.38 11.24 5.60
CA ASP A 256 -15.25 11.92 4.32
C ASP A 256 -15.45 10.90 3.18
N TYR A 257 -16.71 10.58 2.90
CA TYR A 257 -17.07 9.56 1.90
C TYR A 257 -16.59 9.92 0.50
N LEU A 258 -16.54 11.20 0.15
CA LEU A 258 -15.98 11.63 -1.14
C LEU A 258 -14.49 11.27 -1.24
N HIS A 259 -13.72 11.52 -0.19
CA HIS A 259 -12.31 11.11 -0.15
C HIS A 259 -12.15 9.60 -0.35
N TYR A 260 -12.97 8.78 0.32
CA TYR A 260 -12.88 7.32 0.21
C TYR A 260 -13.36 6.81 -1.15
N ALA A 261 -14.37 7.40 -1.73
CA ALA A 261 -14.82 7.11 -3.09
C ALA A 261 -13.70 7.42 -4.11
N GLU A 262 -13.02 8.56 -4.00
CA GLU A 262 -11.86 8.88 -4.84
C GLU A 262 -10.68 7.91 -4.63
N GLN A 263 -10.53 7.30 -3.46
CA GLN A 263 -9.55 6.23 -3.27
C GLN A 263 -9.88 4.97 -4.08
N VAL A 264 -11.16 4.65 -4.31
CA VAL A 264 -11.56 3.55 -5.20
C VAL A 264 -10.97 3.76 -6.59
N ILE A 265 -11.13 4.96 -7.16
CA ILE A 265 -10.57 5.31 -8.48
C ILE A 265 -9.06 5.19 -8.49
N LYS A 266 -8.38 5.75 -7.48
CA LYS A 266 -6.92 5.69 -7.37
C LYS A 266 -6.38 4.26 -7.32
N LYS A 267 -7.14 3.29 -6.83
CA LYS A 267 -6.72 1.88 -6.82
C LYS A 267 -6.80 1.23 -8.19
N ALA A 268 -7.63 1.73 -9.07
CA ALA A 268 -7.74 1.30 -10.46
C ALA A 268 -6.74 1.99 -11.42
N GLU A 269 -6.25 3.19 -11.07
CA GLU A 269 -5.35 3.98 -11.92
C GLU A 269 -4.19 3.20 -12.56
N PRO A 270 -3.48 2.29 -11.86
CA PRO A 270 -2.37 1.55 -12.47
C PRO A 270 -2.79 0.73 -13.69
N ILE A 271 -4.00 0.15 -13.66
CA ILE A 271 -4.53 -0.66 -14.75
C ILE A 271 -5.06 0.26 -15.85
N TYR A 272 -5.85 1.27 -15.50
CA TYR A 272 -6.40 2.22 -16.45
C TYR A 272 -5.29 2.91 -17.26
N ARG A 273 -4.19 3.26 -16.58
CA ARG A 273 -3.01 3.82 -17.27
C ARG A 273 -2.32 2.79 -18.17
N ALA A 274 -2.20 1.54 -17.74
CA ALA A 274 -1.56 0.49 -18.54
C ALA A 274 -2.38 0.12 -19.79
N MET A 275 -3.71 0.27 -19.71
CA MET A 275 -4.65 -0.02 -20.78
C MET A 275 -5.07 1.23 -21.56
N GLU A 276 -4.50 2.40 -21.23
CA GLU A 276 -4.87 3.70 -21.80
C GLU A 276 -6.37 4.05 -21.67
N TRP A 277 -7.01 3.56 -20.61
CA TRP A 277 -8.40 3.86 -20.30
C TRP A 277 -8.54 5.14 -19.50
N ASP A 278 -9.64 5.88 -19.73
CA ASP A 278 -9.94 7.09 -18.96
C ASP A 278 -10.63 6.77 -17.64
N THR A 279 -10.05 7.24 -16.53
CA THR A 279 -10.60 7.06 -15.18
C THR A 279 -11.88 7.87 -14.93
N SER A 280 -12.17 8.91 -15.72
CA SER A 280 -13.41 9.69 -15.58
C SER A 280 -14.66 8.84 -15.85
N SER A 281 -14.52 7.81 -16.67
CA SER A 281 -15.56 6.84 -16.98
C SER A 281 -16.09 6.11 -15.72
N ILE A 282 -15.26 5.98 -14.68
CA ILE A 282 -15.65 5.31 -13.44
C ILE A 282 -16.75 6.09 -12.70
N ARG A 283 -16.64 7.44 -12.66
CA ARG A 283 -17.62 8.28 -11.95
C ARG A 283 -18.97 8.33 -12.62
N THR A 284 -19.02 8.21 -13.93
CA THR A 284 -20.23 8.36 -14.74
C THR A 284 -20.80 7.05 -15.23
N ASN A 285 -20.06 5.97 -15.11
CA ASN A 285 -20.28 4.67 -15.76
C ASN A 285 -20.44 4.78 -17.29
N ARG A 286 -19.79 5.78 -17.90
CA ARG A 286 -19.83 6.01 -19.34
C ARG A 286 -18.43 5.87 -19.90
N ILE A 287 -18.25 4.90 -20.79
CA ILE A 287 -16.98 4.68 -21.49
C ILE A 287 -17.03 5.51 -22.76
N GLN A 288 -16.13 6.46 -22.89
CA GLN A 288 -15.91 7.17 -24.16
C GLN A 288 -15.17 6.23 -25.11
N ARG A 289 -15.82 5.90 -26.22
CA ARG A 289 -15.15 5.21 -27.32
C ARG A 289 -14.40 6.22 -28.14
N LYS A 290 -13.19 5.86 -28.58
CA LYS A 290 -12.44 6.67 -29.54
C LYS A 290 -13.22 6.70 -30.86
N LEU A 291 -13.22 7.84 -31.54
CA LEU A 291 -13.91 8.00 -32.83
C LEU A 291 -13.45 6.97 -33.86
N GLU A 292 -12.22 6.51 -33.76
CA GLU A 292 -11.60 5.48 -34.59
C GLU A 292 -12.26 4.08 -34.43
N GLU A 293 -13.00 3.84 -33.35
CA GLU A 293 -13.75 2.58 -33.13
C GLU A 293 -15.14 2.59 -33.79
N TRP A 294 -15.50 3.68 -34.46
CA TRP A 294 -16.78 3.85 -35.13
C TRP A 294 -16.71 3.66 -36.65
N TRP A 295 -15.50 3.46 -37.19
CA TRP A 295 -15.20 3.24 -38.62
C TRP A 295 -14.51 1.83 -38.83
#